data_a09cf2509f8453b1d65015b3badaacd1
#
_entry.id   a09cf2509f8453b1d65015b3badaacd1
#
_cell.length_a   1.000
_cell.length_b   1.000
_cell.length_c   1.000
_cell.angle_alpha   90.00
_cell.angle_beta   90.00
_cell.angle_gamma   90.00
#
_symmetry.space_group_name_H-M   'P 1'
#
loop_
_entity.id
_entity.type
_entity.pdbx_description
1 polymer ?
#
loop_
_entity_poly.entity_id
_entity_poly.type
_entity_poly.pdbx_seq_one_letter_code
_entity_poly.pdbx_strand_id
1 'polypeptide(L)'
;MKNRPIHAALAAALLTACAAATATAGTPPPEPAPAAGSASAAAAGPDSIADALKRATLPSSPRQARFGWSLDEAGSRFNGRGVARYVAPERFRLDLFGPRGETVLAAALVGETPRVPPSVTERFKLPSLALLWATVGVVRPPAAARLASATDQGGRVTVRYDLGSEGMLEYRARGGRLESLRRLKGSAVQESVELDRTSSGDLRAARYRDWVALRNLNLTLESSTDASNFPADTWSPPGAGR
;
A
#
# COMPACT_ATOMS: atom_id res chain seq x y z
N MET A 1 -40.02 31.61 -10.36
CA MET A 1 -40.45 31.76 -11.76
C MET A 1 -39.91 30.62 -12.62
N LYS A 2 -40.85 29.82 -13.12
CA LYS A 2 -40.96 29.13 -14.43
C LYS A 2 -39.81 28.17 -14.80
N ASN A 3 -40.01 26.86 -14.69
CA ASN A 3 -40.61 25.95 -15.74
C ASN A 3 -39.73 25.87 -17.04
N ARG A 4 -39.36 24.73 -17.63
CA ARG A 4 -40.15 23.53 -17.98
C ARG A 4 -39.21 22.41 -18.53
N PRO A 5 -39.66 21.15 -18.54
CA PRO A 5 -38.93 20.00 -19.11
C PRO A 5 -39.24 19.80 -20.62
N ILE A 6 -38.36 19.10 -21.33
CA ILE A 6 -38.69 18.59 -22.67
C ILE A 6 -38.42 17.08 -22.70
N HIS A 7 -39.52 16.36 -22.87
CA HIS A 7 -39.56 14.98 -23.30
C HIS A 7 -39.31 14.89 -24.81
N ALA A 8 -38.65 13.83 -25.27
CA ALA A 8 -38.93 13.26 -26.56
C ALA A 8 -38.60 11.77 -26.57
N ALA A 9 -39.63 10.98 -26.60
CA ALA A 9 -39.64 9.58 -26.97
C ALA A 9 -39.59 9.44 -28.49
N LEU A 10 -38.92 8.42 -29.00
CA LEU A 10 -39.28 7.83 -30.31
C LEU A 10 -39.07 6.32 -30.25
N ALA A 11 -40.16 5.65 -30.60
CA ALA A 11 -40.31 4.21 -30.65
C ALA A 11 -40.24 3.71 -32.10
N ALA A 12 -40.03 2.40 -32.25
CA ALA A 12 -40.47 1.47 -33.32
C ALA A 12 -39.64 1.47 -34.61
N ALA A 13 -39.22 0.32 -35.12
CA ALA A 13 -40.10 -0.65 -35.80
C ALA A 13 -39.36 -1.95 -36.12
N LEU A 14 -40.07 -3.03 -35.96
CA LEU A 14 -39.90 -4.40 -36.43
C LEU A 14 -39.69 -4.49 -37.95
N LEU A 15 -38.89 -5.45 -38.39
CA LEU A 15 -39.21 -6.22 -39.63
C LEU A 15 -38.55 -7.62 -39.57
N THR A 16 -39.43 -8.59 -39.49
CA THR A 16 -39.27 -10.03 -39.67
C THR A 16 -38.93 -10.35 -41.14
N ALA A 17 -37.95 -11.20 -41.37
CA ALA A 17 -37.82 -11.91 -42.65
C ALA A 17 -37.49 -13.39 -42.37
N CYS A 18 -38.48 -14.25 -42.51
CA CYS A 18 -38.32 -15.69 -42.65
C CYS A 18 -37.78 -16.00 -44.05
N ALA A 19 -36.61 -16.66 -44.10
CA ALA A 19 -36.17 -17.37 -45.30
C ALA A 19 -35.98 -18.84 -44.94
N ALA A 20 -36.85 -19.69 -45.43
CA ALA A 20 -36.72 -21.12 -45.42
C ALA A 20 -35.62 -21.51 -46.42
N ALA A 21 -34.59 -22.19 -45.97
CA ALA A 21 -33.62 -22.86 -46.83
C ALA A 21 -33.62 -24.36 -46.53
N THR A 22 -33.86 -25.10 -47.59
CA THR A 22 -33.95 -26.55 -47.74
C THR A 22 -32.72 -27.28 -47.24
N ALA A 23 -32.97 -28.31 -46.46
CA ALA A 23 -31.96 -29.22 -45.95
C ALA A 23 -31.36 -30.08 -47.08
N THR A 24 -30.05 -29.96 -47.27
CA THR A 24 -29.28 -30.93 -48.03
C THR A 24 -28.53 -31.78 -47.00
N ALA A 25 -28.81 -33.09 -46.99
CA ALA A 25 -28.14 -34.06 -46.13
C ALA A 25 -26.65 -34.19 -46.51
N GLY A 26 -25.80 -33.52 -45.79
CA GLY A 26 -24.35 -33.62 -45.87
C GLY A 26 -23.85 -34.50 -44.72
N THR A 27 -22.96 -35.42 -45.03
CA THR A 27 -22.23 -36.31 -44.15
C THR A 27 -21.70 -35.56 -42.93
N PRO A 28 -21.88 -36.05 -41.67
CA PRO A 28 -21.39 -35.35 -40.49
C PRO A 28 -19.86 -35.26 -40.55
N PRO A 29 -19.28 -34.10 -40.27
CA PRO A 29 -17.83 -33.95 -40.11
C PRO A 29 -17.33 -34.78 -38.91
N PRO A 30 -16.09 -35.29 -38.95
CA PRO A 30 -15.55 -36.04 -37.84
C PRO A 30 -15.55 -35.15 -36.59
N GLU A 31 -16.01 -35.73 -35.47
CA GLU A 31 -16.05 -35.13 -34.15
C GLU A 31 -14.65 -34.62 -33.79
N PRO A 32 -14.47 -33.31 -33.47
CA PRO A 32 -13.18 -32.80 -33.06
C PRO A 32 -12.75 -33.54 -31.77
N ALA A 33 -11.58 -34.13 -31.83
CA ALA A 33 -10.96 -34.76 -30.65
C ALA A 33 -11.05 -33.78 -29.45
N PRO A 34 -11.33 -34.29 -28.21
CA PRO A 34 -11.42 -33.45 -27.05
C PRO A 34 -10.13 -32.62 -26.93
N ALA A 35 -10.28 -31.31 -27.04
CA ALA A 35 -9.19 -30.36 -26.86
C ALA A 35 -8.52 -30.69 -25.52
N ALA A 36 -7.23 -31.04 -25.59
CA ALA A 36 -6.41 -31.31 -24.42
C ALA A 36 -6.66 -30.17 -23.41
N GLY A 37 -7.13 -30.55 -22.24
CA GLY A 37 -7.61 -29.66 -21.21
C GLY A 37 -6.64 -28.51 -21.01
N SER A 38 -7.14 -27.28 -21.14
CA SER A 38 -6.45 -26.10 -20.65
C SER A 38 -6.06 -26.39 -19.21
N ALA A 39 -4.77 -26.59 -18.96
CA ALA A 39 -4.26 -26.77 -17.62
C ALA A 39 -4.71 -25.52 -16.85
N SER A 40 -5.72 -25.68 -16.01
CA SER A 40 -6.15 -24.63 -15.07
C SER A 40 -4.92 -24.25 -14.30
N ALA A 41 -4.38 -23.06 -14.54
CA ALA A 41 -3.27 -22.53 -13.77
C ALA A 41 -3.72 -22.63 -12.30
N ALA A 42 -3.08 -23.51 -11.54
CA ALA A 42 -3.42 -23.73 -10.15
C ALA A 42 -3.37 -22.38 -9.45
N ALA A 43 -4.50 -21.93 -8.89
CA ALA A 43 -4.58 -20.66 -8.21
C ALA A 43 -3.50 -20.62 -7.12
N ALA A 44 -2.63 -19.60 -7.15
CA ALA A 44 -1.53 -19.49 -6.20
C ALA A 44 -2.10 -19.50 -4.77
N GLY A 45 -1.52 -20.33 -3.90
CA GLY A 45 -1.94 -20.42 -2.50
C GLY A 45 -1.69 -19.09 -1.76
N PRO A 46 -2.40 -18.86 -0.63
CA PRO A 46 -2.30 -17.61 0.13
C PRO A 46 -0.87 -17.20 0.49
N ASP A 47 -0.03 -18.15 0.92
CA ASP A 47 1.38 -17.90 1.25
C ASP A 47 2.16 -17.39 0.04
N SER A 48 1.97 -18.03 -1.12
CA SER A 48 2.62 -17.65 -2.36
C SER A 48 2.25 -16.23 -2.79
N ILE A 49 0.97 -15.85 -2.66
CA ILE A 49 0.48 -14.49 -2.96
C ILE A 49 1.13 -13.47 -2.00
N ALA A 50 1.14 -13.78 -0.70
CA ALA A 50 1.71 -12.91 0.31
C ALA A 50 3.22 -12.70 0.10
N ASP A 51 3.96 -13.77 -0.20
CA ASP A 51 5.40 -13.72 -0.45
C ASP A 51 5.73 -13.01 -1.76
N ALA A 52 4.93 -13.21 -2.81
CA ALA A 52 5.08 -12.47 -4.06
C ALA A 52 4.89 -10.96 -3.84
N LEU A 53 3.89 -10.56 -3.05
CA LEU A 53 3.67 -9.15 -2.74
C LEU A 53 4.82 -8.56 -1.91
N LYS A 54 5.31 -9.26 -0.89
CA LYS A 54 6.49 -8.83 -0.11
C LYS A 54 7.67 -8.58 -1.05
N ARG A 55 8.01 -9.53 -1.90
CA ARG A 55 9.13 -9.39 -2.86
C ARG A 55 8.92 -8.26 -3.85
N ALA A 56 7.71 -8.10 -4.40
CA ALA A 56 7.40 -7.06 -5.39
C ALA A 56 7.52 -5.64 -4.83
N THR A 57 7.38 -5.47 -3.51
CA THR A 57 7.47 -4.15 -2.86
C THR A 57 8.86 -3.85 -2.29
N LEU A 58 9.80 -4.79 -2.32
CA LEU A 58 11.16 -4.54 -1.88
C LEU A 58 11.94 -3.78 -2.95
N PRO A 59 12.56 -2.65 -2.61
CA PRO A 59 13.50 -1.99 -3.51
C PRO A 59 14.75 -2.85 -3.70
N SER A 60 15.33 -2.82 -4.89
CA SER A 60 16.53 -3.59 -5.24
C SER A 60 17.82 -3.02 -4.64
N SER A 61 17.78 -1.81 -4.15
CA SER A 61 18.94 -1.07 -3.61
C SER A 61 18.54 -0.27 -2.36
N PRO A 62 19.51 0.11 -1.51
CA PRO A 62 19.31 1.11 -0.47
C PRO A 62 18.73 2.40 -1.08
N ARG A 63 17.83 3.06 -0.37
CA ARG A 63 17.14 4.26 -0.87
C ARG A 63 17.19 5.42 0.09
N GLN A 64 17.26 6.62 -0.47
CA GLN A 64 17.03 7.87 0.24
C GLN A 64 15.84 8.60 -0.40
N ALA A 65 14.85 8.94 0.43
CA ALA A 65 13.71 9.75 0.05
C ALA A 65 13.73 11.08 0.80
N ARG A 66 13.53 12.19 0.08
CA ARG A 66 13.29 13.51 0.65
C ARG A 66 11.84 13.88 0.45
N PHE A 67 11.24 14.49 1.47
CA PHE A 67 9.82 14.82 1.44
C PHE A 67 9.50 16.05 2.29
N GLY A 68 8.45 16.77 1.89
CA GLY A 68 7.75 17.68 2.77
C GLY A 68 6.79 16.91 3.65
N TRP A 69 6.61 17.33 4.91
CA TRP A 69 5.64 16.73 5.81
C TRP A 69 4.72 17.77 6.44
N SER A 70 3.48 17.38 6.70
CA SER A 70 2.56 18.12 7.56
C SER A 70 1.83 17.17 8.49
N LEU A 71 1.76 17.55 9.77
CA LEU A 71 1.10 16.82 10.85
C LEU A 71 -0.02 17.68 11.40
N ASP A 72 -1.25 17.16 11.37
CA ASP A 72 -2.38 17.70 12.10
C ASP A 72 -2.64 16.82 13.32
N GLU A 73 -2.54 17.36 14.51
CA GLU A 73 -2.74 16.65 15.77
C GLU A 73 -3.42 17.56 16.79
N ALA A 74 -4.55 17.11 17.33
CA ALA A 74 -5.31 17.83 18.37
C ALA A 74 -5.57 19.32 18.04
N GLY A 75 -5.84 19.61 16.76
CA GLY A 75 -6.11 20.99 16.28
C GLY A 75 -4.86 21.83 16.02
N SER A 76 -3.67 21.31 16.29
CA SER A 76 -2.40 21.96 15.97
C SER A 76 -1.86 21.42 14.65
N ARG A 77 -1.27 22.32 13.86
CA ARG A 77 -0.62 21.95 12.59
C ARG A 77 0.86 22.24 12.65
N PHE A 78 1.64 21.22 12.32
CA PHE A 78 3.09 21.28 12.19
C PHE A 78 3.47 20.92 10.75
N ASN A 79 4.57 21.46 10.26
CA ASN A 79 5.08 21.12 8.94
C ASN A 79 6.60 21.25 8.89
N GLY A 80 7.19 20.74 7.83
CA GLY A 80 8.62 20.83 7.62
C GLY A 80 9.08 19.92 6.49
N ARG A 81 10.37 19.57 6.52
CA ARG A 81 11.01 18.66 5.57
C ARG A 81 11.53 17.43 6.28
N GLY A 82 11.67 16.34 5.55
CA GLY A 82 12.20 15.11 6.11
C GLY A 82 13.04 14.33 5.13
N VAL A 83 13.81 13.42 5.69
CA VAL A 83 14.62 12.45 4.94
C VAL A 83 14.38 11.08 5.53
N ALA A 84 13.97 10.14 4.68
CA ALA A 84 13.96 8.72 5.00
C ALA A 84 15.13 8.05 4.29
N ARG A 85 15.92 7.24 5.03
CA ARG A 85 16.95 6.37 4.48
C ARG A 85 16.60 4.95 4.85
N TYR A 86 16.66 4.02 3.90
CA TYR A 86 16.30 2.65 4.21
C TYR A 86 17.03 1.62 3.35
N VAL A 87 17.29 0.49 4.00
CA VAL A 87 17.73 -0.77 3.40
C VAL A 87 16.65 -1.78 3.75
N ALA A 88 15.67 -1.92 2.87
CA ALA A 88 14.51 -2.76 3.14
C ALA A 88 14.87 -4.25 3.07
N PRO A 89 14.28 -5.07 3.93
CA PRO A 89 13.33 -4.72 5.00
C PRO A 89 13.98 -4.49 6.37
N GLU A 90 15.32 -4.34 6.44
CA GLU A 90 16.09 -4.50 7.68
C GLU A 90 16.33 -3.19 8.44
N ARG A 91 16.52 -2.07 7.73
CA ARG A 91 16.95 -0.83 8.34
C ARG A 91 16.17 0.35 7.77
N PHE A 92 15.69 1.20 8.67
CA PHE A 92 14.98 2.42 8.31
C PHE A 92 15.44 3.55 9.22
N ARG A 93 15.67 4.73 8.66
CA ARG A 93 15.91 5.97 9.40
C ARG A 93 14.98 7.05 8.91
N LEU A 94 14.42 7.79 9.85
CA LEU A 94 13.56 8.94 9.61
C LEU A 94 14.13 10.15 10.36
N ASP A 95 14.44 11.20 9.62
CA ASP A 95 14.81 12.50 10.16
C ASP A 95 13.75 13.51 9.73
N LEU A 96 13.09 14.18 10.68
CA LEU A 96 12.14 15.27 10.42
C LEU A 96 12.72 16.58 10.94
N PHE A 97 12.63 17.59 10.10
CA PHE A 97 13.11 18.95 10.36
C PHE A 97 11.93 19.91 10.31
N GLY A 98 11.89 20.85 11.23
CA GLY A 98 10.92 21.93 11.24
C GLY A 98 11.23 23.02 10.20
N PRO A 99 10.40 24.07 10.13
CA PRO A 99 10.51 25.12 9.11
C PRO A 99 11.84 25.89 9.14
N ARG A 100 12.50 25.94 10.29
CA ARG A 100 13.79 26.62 10.49
C ARG A 100 14.98 25.68 10.38
N GLY A 101 14.75 24.38 10.05
CA GLY A 101 15.78 23.37 9.97
C GLY A 101 16.12 22.69 11.30
N GLU A 102 15.40 23.02 12.38
CA GLU A 102 15.54 22.37 13.68
C GLU A 102 15.12 20.89 13.58
N THR A 103 15.85 20.00 14.27
CA THR A 103 15.49 18.58 14.31
C THR A 103 14.26 18.38 15.20
N VAL A 104 13.16 17.92 14.61
CA VAL A 104 11.91 17.58 15.31
C VAL A 104 11.93 16.12 15.73
N LEU A 105 12.42 15.24 14.85
CA LEU A 105 12.51 13.80 15.08
C LEU A 105 13.75 13.25 14.41
N ALA A 106 14.50 12.42 15.12
CA ALA A 106 15.50 11.54 14.55
C ALA A 106 15.26 10.14 15.12
N ALA A 107 14.83 9.22 14.28
CA ALA A 107 14.49 7.85 14.70
C ALA A 107 15.08 6.85 13.70
N ALA A 108 15.50 5.70 14.19
CA ALA A 108 15.90 4.59 13.34
C ALA A 108 15.23 3.29 13.79
N LEU A 109 15.21 2.34 12.87
CA LEU A 109 14.74 0.99 13.07
C LEU A 109 15.80 0.04 12.54
N VAL A 110 16.19 -0.94 13.33
CA VAL A 110 17.10 -2.02 12.94
C VAL A 110 16.44 -3.35 13.27
N GLY A 111 16.12 -4.12 12.24
CA GLY A 111 15.20 -5.25 12.39
C GLY A 111 13.83 -4.77 12.88
N GLU A 112 13.41 -5.23 14.05
CA GLU A 112 12.17 -4.78 14.72
C GLU A 112 12.46 -3.87 15.92
N THR A 113 13.74 -3.52 16.16
CA THR A 113 14.15 -2.72 17.30
C THR A 113 14.16 -1.24 16.94
N PRO A 114 13.26 -0.41 17.50
CA PRO A 114 13.29 1.02 17.34
C PRO A 114 14.46 1.63 18.13
N ARG A 115 15.14 2.57 17.50
CA ARG A 115 16.20 3.40 18.11
C ARG A 115 15.72 4.84 18.07
N VAL A 116 15.17 5.29 19.18
CA VAL A 116 14.52 6.59 19.32
C VAL A 116 14.99 7.24 20.61
N PRO A 117 15.32 8.53 20.61
CA PRO A 117 15.61 9.24 21.85
C PRO A 117 14.42 9.17 22.83
N PRO A 118 14.62 8.97 24.13
CA PRO A 118 13.54 8.92 25.13
C PRO A 118 12.62 10.15 25.08
N SER A 119 13.18 11.34 24.87
CA SER A 119 12.42 12.58 24.75
C SER A 119 11.42 12.59 23.59
N VAL A 120 11.60 11.73 22.58
CA VAL A 120 10.66 11.58 21.47
C VAL A 120 9.53 10.63 21.86
N THR A 121 9.83 9.50 22.50
CA THR A 121 8.83 8.51 22.90
C THR A 121 7.89 9.03 23.99
N GLU A 122 8.35 9.97 24.79
CA GLU A 122 7.54 10.68 25.79
C GLU A 122 6.51 11.62 25.14
N ARG A 123 6.82 12.17 23.98
CA ARG A 123 6.00 13.17 23.28
C ARG A 123 5.17 12.58 22.16
N PHE A 124 5.68 11.57 21.47
CA PHE A 124 5.08 11.02 20.26
C PHE A 124 4.90 9.51 20.36
N LYS A 125 3.67 9.06 20.22
CA LYS A 125 3.42 7.65 19.94
C LYS A 125 3.79 7.39 18.47
N LEU A 126 4.84 6.63 18.26
CA LEU A 126 5.25 6.26 16.90
C LEU A 126 4.22 5.30 16.28
N PRO A 127 3.99 5.38 14.95
CA PRO A 127 3.23 4.37 14.24
C PRO A 127 3.85 2.98 14.40
N SER A 128 3.04 1.93 14.26
CA SER A 128 3.59 0.58 14.22
C SER A 128 4.60 0.43 13.06
N LEU A 129 5.56 -0.49 13.22
CA LEU A 129 6.65 -0.68 12.24
C LEU A 129 6.11 -0.97 10.84
N ALA A 130 5.02 -1.75 10.75
CA ALA A 130 4.38 -2.05 9.47
C ALA A 130 3.85 -0.79 8.77
N LEU A 131 3.24 0.13 9.53
CA LEU A 131 2.73 1.40 8.99
C LEU A 131 3.88 2.32 8.57
N LEU A 132 4.99 2.33 9.31
CA LEU A 132 6.18 3.09 8.94
C LEU A 132 6.73 2.62 7.59
N TRP A 133 6.94 1.32 7.40
CA TRP A 133 7.39 0.74 6.13
C TRP A 133 6.39 0.99 4.99
N ALA A 134 5.10 0.95 5.29
CA ALA A 134 4.07 1.24 4.30
C ALA A 134 4.16 2.67 3.75
N THR A 135 4.64 3.66 4.54
CA THR A 135 4.80 5.05 4.05
C THR A 135 5.79 5.18 2.88
N VAL A 136 6.70 4.24 2.73
CA VAL A 136 7.65 4.17 1.61
C VAL A 136 7.28 3.06 0.60
N GLY A 137 6.09 2.47 0.75
CA GLY A 137 5.54 1.50 -0.20
C GLY A 137 6.02 0.06 0.00
N VAL A 138 6.64 -0.26 1.13
CA VAL A 138 7.18 -1.59 1.45
C VAL A 138 6.21 -2.37 2.31
N VAL A 139 5.92 -3.61 1.92
CA VAL A 139 5.12 -4.57 2.71
C VAL A 139 6.05 -5.30 3.68
N ARG A 140 5.89 -4.98 4.96
CA ARG A 140 6.65 -5.62 6.05
C ARG A 140 5.75 -5.87 7.25
N PRO A 141 5.09 -7.03 7.34
CA PRO A 141 4.38 -7.43 8.55
C PRO A 141 5.38 -7.69 9.69
N PRO A 142 5.00 -7.51 10.96
CA PRO A 142 5.80 -7.92 12.11
C PRO A 142 6.11 -9.43 12.07
N ALA A 143 7.24 -9.85 12.62
CA ALA A 143 7.63 -11.26 12.64
C ALA A 143 6.62 -12.18 13.36
N ALA A 144 5.95 -11.66 14.39
CA ALA A 144 4.92 -12.37 15.13
C ALA A 144 3.56 -12.46 14.41
N ALA A 145 3.35 -11.70 13.31
CA ALA A 145 2.10 -11.68 12.58
C ALA A 145 1.86 -12.99 11.82
N ARG A 146 0.64 -13.53 11.89
CA ARG A 146 0.25 -14.75 11.19
C ARG A 146 -0.56 -14.43 9.95
N LEU A 147 -0.24 -15.04 8.82
CA LEU A 147 -1.05 -14.88 7.61
C LEU A 147 -2.45 -15.43 7.86
N ALA A 148 -3.46 -14.57 7.77
CA ALA A 148 -4.86 -14.94 7.92
C ALA A 148 -5.53 -15.22 6.57
N SER A 149 -5.21 -14.43 5.54
CA SER A 149 -5.70 -14.64 4.18
C SER A 149 -4.87 -13.85 3.16
N ALA A 150 -4.83 -14.35 1.92
CA ALA A 150 -4.33 -13.60 0.78
C ALA A 150 -5.16 -13.96 -0.45
N THR A 151 -5.52 -12.97 -1.24
CA THR A 151 -6.30 -13.10 -2.48
C THR A 151 -5.70 -12.23 -3.56
N ASP A 152 -5.72 -12.72 -4.79
CA ASP A 152 -5.44 -11.94 -6.01
C ASP A 152 -6.66 -12.01 -6.93
N GLN A 153 -7.18 -10.86 -7.27
CA GLN A 153 -8.33 -10.71 -8.15
C GLN A 153 -7.94 -9.80 -9.33
N GLY A 154 -7.32 -10.39 -10.34
CA GLY A 154 -6.92 -9.67 -11.54
C GLY A 154 -5.87 -8.58 -11.26
N GLY A 155 -4.85 -8.90 -10.48
CA GLY A 155 -3.77 -8.01 -10.10
C GLY A 155 -4.09 -7.07 -8.94
N ARG A 156 -5.29 -7.18 -8.35
CA ARG A 156 -5.63 -6.57 -7.05
C ARG A 156 -5.39 -7.57 -5.95
N VAL A 157 -4.34 -7.36 -5.20
CA VAL A 157 -3.93 -8.24 -4.10
C VAL A 157 -4.40 -7.67 -2.78
N THR A 158 -5.04 -8.51 -1.96
CA THR A 158 -5.35 -8.20 -0.56
C THR A 158 -4.71 -9.26 0.32
N VAL A 159 -3.86 -8.85 1.26
CA VAL A 159 -3.21 -9.74 2.23
C VAL A 159 -3.55 -9.29 3.64
N ARG A 160 -3.98 -10.22 4.48
CA ARG A 160 -4.33 -9.96 5.87
C ARG A 160 -3.45 -10.77 6.81
N TYR A 161 -2.94 -10.10 7.83
CA TYR A 161 -2.15 -10.70 8.90
C TYR A 161 -2.85 -10.48 10.23
N ASP A 162 -3.01 -11.55 11.00
CA ASP A 162 -3.51 -11.51 12.36
C ASP A 162 -2.38 -11.13 13.34
N LEU A 163 -2.64 -10.16 14.21
CA LEU A 163 -1.76 -9.67 15.26
C LEU A 163 -2.23 -10.11 16.65
N GLY A 164 -3.15 -11.08 16.74
CA GLY A 164 -3.77 -11.49 18.01
C GLY A 164 -4.61 -10.37 18.62
N SER A 165 -4.33 -10.03 19.88
CA SER A 165 -5.06 -8.98 20.61
C SER A 165 -4.90 -7.57 20.02
N GLU A 166 -3.87 -7.32 19.22
CA GLU A 166 -3.64 -6.03 18.56
C GLU A 166 -4.49 -5.84 17.30
N GLY A 167 -5.18 -6.89 16.85
CA GLY A 167 -6.09 -6.86 15.72
C GLY A 167 -5.49 -7.43 14.43
N MET A 168 -5.69 -6.76 13.31
CA MET A 168 -5.36 -7.25 11.98
C MET A 168 -4.67 -6.16 11.15
N LEU A 169 -3.70 -6.54 10.33
CA LEU A 169 -3.16 -5.71 9.25
C LEU A 169 -3.77 -6.16 7.92
N GLU A 170 -4.28 -5.21 7.14
CA GLU A 170 -4.78 -5.42 5.79
C GLU A 170 -3.96 -4.60 4.80
N TYR A 171 -3.16 -5.28 3.99
CA TYR A 171 -2.42 -4.70 2.87
C TYR A 171 -3.25 -4.83 1.59
N ARG A 172 -3.38 -3.74 0.85
CA ARG A 172 -3.98 -3.72 -0.48
C ARG A 172 -2.96 -3.23 -1.49
N ALA A 173 -2.86 -3.95 -2.59
CA ALA A 173 -1.89 -3.65 -3.64
C ALA A 173 -2.52 -3.86 -5.03
N ARG A 174 -1.93 -3.20 -6.02
CA ARG A 174 -2.29 -3.38 -7.41
C ARG A 174 -1.02 -3.44 -8.27
N GLY A 175 -0.95 -4.43 -9.17
CA GLY A 175 0.21 -4.59 -10.05
C GLY A 175 1.54 -4.68 -9.28
N GLY A 176 1.57 -5.39 -8.14
CA GLY A 176 2.75 -5.54 -7.29
C GLY A 176 3.13 -4.31 -6.47
N ARG A 177 2.33 -3.23 -6.48
CA ARG A 177 2.60 -1.99 -5.76
C ARG A 177 1.60 -1.79 -4.63
N LEU A 178 2.09 -1.51 -3.42
CA LEU A 178 1.25 -1.20 -2.28
C LEU A 178 0.42 0.06 -2.55
N GLU A 179 -0.90 -0.01 -2.33
CA GLU A 179 -1.84 1.12 -2.39
C GLU A 179 -2.21 1.60 -0.99
N SER A 180 -2.43 0.66 -0.07
CA SER A 180 -2.78 1.01 1.31
C SER A 180 -2.43 -0.10 2.30
N LEU A 181 -2.26 0.31 3.56
CA LEU A 181 -2.23 -0.55 4.74
C LEU A 181 -3.23 -0.03 5.76
N ARG A 182 -3.99 -0.92 6.37
CA ARG A 182 -4.90 -0.60 7.48
C ARG A 182 -4.63 -1.52 8.66
N ARG A 183 -4.64 -0.95 9.85
CA ARG A 183 -4.73 -1.73 11.10
C ARG A 183 -6.16 -1.67 11.60
N LEU A 184 -6.75 -2.84 11.80
CA LEU A 184 -8.13 -2.99 12.21
C LEU A 184 -8.20 -3.63 13.61
N LYS A 185 -9.19 -3.23 14.39
CA LYS A 185 -9.61 -3.92 15.62
C LYS A 185 -11.07 -4.28 15.48
N GLY A 186 -11.35 -5.56 15.29
CA GLY A 186 -12.65 -5.99 14.76
C GLY A 186 -12.87 -5.42 13.36
N SER A 187 -13.98 -4.75 13.12
CA SER A 187 -14.29 -4.07 11.85
C SER A 187 -13.79 -2.61 11.78
N ALA A 188 -13.35 -2.03 12.91
CA ALA A 188 -12.98 -0.62 13.01
C ALA A 188 -11.52 -0.41 12.55
N VAL A 189 -11.31 0.56 11.66
CA VAL A 189 -9.97 1.01 11.28
C VAL A 189 -9.41 1.87 12.41
N GLN A 190 -8.28 1.47 12.96
CA GLN A 190 -7.55 2.21 13.99
C GLN A 190 -6.50 3.14 13.39
N GLU A 191 -5.74 2.63 12.43
CA GLU A 191 -4.70 3.37 11.73
C GLU A 191 -4.71 2.99 10.25
N SER A 192 -4.28 3.89 9.40
CA SER A 192 -4.13 3.62 7.98
C SER A 192 -2.96 4.37 7.36
N VAL A 193 -2.38 3.80 6.32
CA VAL A 193 -1.50 4.46 5.35
C VAL A 193 -2.15 4.32 3.98
N GLU A 194 -2.29 5.42 3.28
CA GLU A 194 -2.73 5.49 1.88
C GLU A 194 -1.60 6.07 1.04
N LEU A 195 -1.32 5.45 -0.10
CA LEU A 195 -0.24 5.85 -1.00
C LEU A 195 -0.82 6.42 -2.28
N ASP A 196 -0.30 7.56 -2.67
CA ASP A 196 -0.59 8.20 -3.93
C ASP A 196 0.63 8.07 -4.86
N ARG A 197 0.36 7.75 -6.13
CA ARG A 197 1.40 7.49 -7.13
C ARG A 197 1.19 8.32 -8.37
N THR A 198 2.29 8.57 -9.09
CA THR A 198 2.26 9.15 -10.42
C THR A 198 1.69 8.15 -11.44
N SER A 199 1.43 8.60 -12.65
CA SER A 199 1.04 7.72 -13.77
C SER A 199 2.13 6.71 -14.14
N SER A 200 3.42 7.00 -13.88
CA SER A 200 4.54 6.07 -14.01
C SER A 200 4.59 5.04 -12.87
N GLY A 201 3.80 5.25 -11.81
CA GLY A 201 3.73 4.38 -10.64
C GLY A 201 4.73 4.71 -9.54
N ASP A 202 5.48 5.81 -9.66
CA ASP A 202 6.36 6.27 -8.60
C ASP A 202 5.56 6.82 -7.42
N LEU A 203 6.06 6.61 -6.21
CA LEU A 203 5.42 7.16 -5.01
C LEU A 203 5.48 8.70 -5.06
N ARG A 204 4.33 9.34 -4.95
CA ARG A 204 4.17 10.80 -4.90
C ARG A 204 3.89 11.30 -3.49
N ALA A 205 3.02 10.59 -2.79
CA ALA A 205 2.66 10.97 -1.43
C ALA A 205 2.25 9.75 -0.60
N ALA A 206 2.39 9.87 0.71
CA ALA A 206 1.83 8.93 1.67
C ALA A 206 1.03 9.71 2.73
N ARG A 207 -0.13 9.18 3.09
CA ARG A 207 -0.98 9.73 4.15
C ARG A 207 -1.15 8.69 5.23
N TYR A 208 -0.61 8.98 6.40
CA TYR A 208 -0.89 8.20 7.62
C TYR A 208 -2.02 8.86 8.41
N ARG A 209 -2.95 8.05 8.90
CA ARG A 209 -4.01 8.47 9.82
C ARG A 209 -4.07 7.54 11.02
N ASP A 210 -4.12 8.15 12.20
CA ASP A 210 -4.49 7.50 13.45
C ASP A 210 -5.88 8.02 13.85
N TRP A 211 -6.88 7.14 13.72
CA TRP A 211 -8.27 7.49 14.01
C TRP A 211 -8.57 7.55 15.50
N VAL A 212 -7.72 6.92 16.32
CA VAL A 212 -7.85 6.90 17.78
C VAL A 212 -7.25 8.16 18.38
N ALA A 213 -6.06 8.55 17.93
CA ALA A 213 -5.38 9.75 18.40
C ALA A 213 -5.76 11.01 17.62
N LEU A 214 -6.64 10.92 16.61
CA LEU A 214 -7.06 12.02 15.73
C LEU A 214 -5.86 12.73 15.09
N ARG A 215 -4.92 11.94 14.59
CA ARG A 215 -3.66 12.41 13.99
C ARG A 215 -3.63 12.13 12.50
N ASN A 216 -3.22 13.13 11.71
CA ASN A 216 -3.01 13.00 10.27
C ASN A 216 -1.60 13.48 9.92
N LEU A 217 -0.79 12.59 9.35
CA LEU A 217 0.53 12.92 8.81
C LEU A 217 0.50 12.75 7.29
N ASN A 218 0.77 13.82 6.57
CA ASN A 218 0.93 13.81 5.12
C ASN A 218 2.41 13.94 4.78
N LEU A 219 2.89 13.07 3.90
CA LEU A 219 4.23 13.09 3.34
C LEU A 219 4.12 13.32 1.84
N THR A 220 4.73 14.39 1.33
CA THR A 220 4.79 14.67 -0.11
C THR A 220 6.23 14.46 -0.57
N LEU A 221 6.43 13.48 -1.43
CA LEU A 221 7.76 13.10 -1.90
C LEU A 221 8.32 14.19 -2.84
N GLU A 222 9.51 14.67 -2.54
CA GLU A 222 10.27 15.63 -3.34
C GLU A 222 11.25 14.89 -4.26
N SER A 223 11.91 13.85 -3.74
CA SER A 223 12.83 12.99 -4.50
C SER A 223 13.01 11.64 -3.86
N SER A 224 13.29 10.63 -4.67
CA SER A 224 13.72 9.30 -4.22
C SER A 224 14.88 8.86 -5.08
N THR A 225 16.00 8.52 -4.46
CA THR A 225 17.24 8.14 -5.15
C THR A 225 17.78 6.84 -4.59
N ASP A 226 18.37 6.04 -5.46
CA ASP A 226 19.15 4.88 -5.05
C ASP A 226 20.43 5.36 -4.36
N ALA A 227 20.90 4.60 -3.39
CA ALA A 227 22.15 4.82 -2.70
C ALA A 227 23.02 3.54 -2.81
N SER A 228 24.31 3.68 -2.88
CA SER A 228 25.21 2.53 -2.90
C SER A 228 25.27 1.85 -1.53
N ASN A 229 25.37 2.65 -0.47
CA ASN A 229 25.35 2.20 0.93
C ASN A 229 25.12 3.40 1.85
N PHE A 230 24.82 3.12 3.11
CA PHE A 230 24.78 4.10 4.18
C PHE A 230 25.81 3.74 5.25
N PRO A 231 26.56 4.72 5.81
CA PRO A 231 27.46 4.50 6.95
C PRO A 231 26.75 3.83 8.12
N ALA A 232 27.49 3.06 8.92
CA ALA A 232 26.91 2.29 10.03
C ALA A 232 26.23 3.17 11.10
N ASP A 233 26.77 4.36 11.35
CA ASP A 233 26.25 5.35 12.29
C ASP A 233 24.91 5.97 11.84
N THR A 234 24.57 5.87 10.55
CA THR A 234 23.25 6.25 10.05
C THR A 234 22.11 5.62 10.87
N TRP A 235 22.31 4.42 11.40
CA TRP A 235 21.31 3.66 12.12
C TRP A 235 21.31 3.89 13.64
N SER A 236 22.09 4.88 14.09
CA SER A 236 22.22 5.27 15.50
C SER A 236 21.96 6.77 15.65
N PRO A 237 20.69 7.20 15.69
CA PRO A 237 20.36 8.62 15.84
C PRO A 237 20.95 9.17 17.16
N PRO A 238 21.35 10.44 17.20
CA PRO A 238 21.84 11.07 18.42
C PRO A 238 20.82 10.95 19.56
N GLY A 239 21.29 10.59 20.76
CA GLY A 239 20.45 10.45 21.95
C GLY A 239 19.58 9.19 22.00
N ALA A 240 19.56 8.36 20.97
CA ALA A 240 18.97 7.03 21.06
C ALA A 240 19.90 6.14 21.89
N GLY A 241 19.39 5.51 22.95
CA GLY A 241 20.12 4.49 23.71
C GLY A 241 20.62 3.37 22.80
N ARG A 242 21.77 2.79 23.17
CA ARG A 242 22.35 1.62 22.48
C ARG A 242 21.58 0.37 22.82
#